data_e1c24f916a77ecc7a6c4384f44d34e14
#
_entry.id   e1c24f916a77ecc7a6c4384f44d34e14
#
_cell.length_a   1.000
_cell.length_b   1.000
_cell.length_c   1.000
_cell.angle_alpha   90.00
_cell.angle_beta   90.00
_cell.angle_gamma   90.00
#
_symmetry.space_group_name_H-M   'P 1'
#
loop_
_entity.id
_entity.type
_entity.pdbx_description
1 polymer ?
#
loop_
_entity_poly.entity_id
_entity_poly.type
_entity_poly.pdbx_seq_one_letter_code
_entity_poly.pdbx_strand_id
1 'polypeptide(L)'
;YLGDYAGGGMMLAFGMTAALLAVQRGGKGQIVDSAMSDGAALIGALTYGLRAAGLWKDQRESNLLDGGSETYGIYRCSDGRFVAIGAIERQFQEALFKGLALRPGSDPEEIATVIRSRTRDEWAAHFAGTDACVAPVLDLEEAPLHPHNIARRAFVDLEGVFQPAPAPRYSVTHLVRPDPPREEGQDREMVLGDL
;
A
#
# COMPACT_ATOMS: atom_id res chain seq x y z
N TYR A 1 10.67 -0.73 -5.27
CA TYR A 1 9.60 0.27 -5.52
C TYR A 1 9.51 1.35 -4.44
N LEU A 2 9.66 1.03 -3.14
CA LEU A 2 9.50 2.02 -2.08
C LEU A 2 10.53 3.15 -2.19
N GLY A 3 11.81 2.81 -2.38
CA GLY A 3 12.88 3.79 -2.59
C GLY A 3 12.69 4.61 -3.87
N ASP A 4 12.45 3.91 -5.00
CA ASP A 4 12.37 4.54 -6.32
C ASP A 4 11.14 5.42 -6.47
N TYR A 5 9.95 4.84 -6.21
CA TYR A 5 8.68 5.54 -6.47
C TYR A 5 8.29 6.47 -5.33
N ALA A 6 8.32 6.01 -4.08
CA ALA A 6 7.93 6.84 -2.95
C ALA A 6 9.05 7.80 -2.52
N GLY A 7 10.27 7.28 -2.31
CA GLY A 7 11.42 8.08 -1.89
C GLY A 7 11.98 8.99 -2.97
N GLY A 8 11.96 8.57 -4.23
CA GLY A 8 12.41 9.35 -5.37
C GLY A 8 11.29 10.10 -6.06
N GLY A 9 10.48 9.39 -6.87
CA GLY A 9 9.51 9.98 -7.78
C GLY A 9 8.44 10.83 -7.11
N MET A 10 7.82 10.35 -6.04
CA MET A 10 6.76 11.09 -5.32
C MET A 10 7.34 12.30 -4.57
N MET A 11 8.54 12.18 -3.97
CA MET A 11 9.22 13.30 -3.33
C MET A 11 9.62 14.37 -4.35
N LEU A 12 10.06 13.96 -5.54
CA LEU A 12 10.36 14.89 -6.64
C LEU A 12 9.10 15.65 -7.09
N ALA A 13 7.99 14.94 -7.32
CA ALA A 13 6.72 15.55 -7.72
C ALA A 13 6.22 16.55 -6.67
N PHE A 14 6.31 16.22 -5.39
CA PHE A 14 5.96 17.12 -4.28
C PHE A 14 6.89 18.34 -4.25
N GLY A 15 8.22 18.13 -4.34
CA GLY A 15 9.22 19.20 -4.34
C GLY A 15 9.05 20.18 -5.51
N MET A 16 8.83 19.66 -6.72
CA MET A 16 8.55 20.48 -7.91
C MET A 16 7.27 21.30 -7.75
N THR A 17 6.18 20.70 -7.26
CA THR A 17 4.91 21.40 -7.04
C THR A 17 5.09 22.53 -6.02
N ALA A 18 5.79 22.27 -4.92
CA ALA A 18 6.09 23.30 -3.90
C ALA A 18 6.97 24.43 -4.45
N ALA A 19 7.98 24.09 -5.25
CA ALA A 19 8.84 25.11 -5.89
C ALA A 19 8.08 25.98 -6.89
N LEU A 20 7.22 25.40 -7.71
CA LEU A 20 6.37 26.13 -8.65
C LEU A 20 5.40 27.07 -7.92
N LEU A 21 4.79 26.60 -6.84
CA LEU A 21 3.91 27.43 -5.99
C LEU A 21 4.69 28.61 -5.37
N ALA A 22 5.93 28.38 -4.93
CA ALA A 22 6.78 29.43 -4.39
C ALA A 22 7.07 30.51 -5.45
N VAL A 23 7.40 30.11 -6.69
CA VAL A 23 7.60 31.04 -7.81
C VAL A 23 6.34 31.83 -8.14
N GLN A 24 5.18 31.19 -8.19
CA GLN A 24 3.90 31.87 -8.40
C GLN A 24 3.59 32.93 -7.32
N ARG A 25 4.12 32.77 -6.12
CA ARG A 25 4.01 33.72 -5.00
C ARG A 25 5.13 34.77 -4.96
N GLY A 26 5.87 34.91 -6.03
CA GLY A 26 6.95 35.90 -6.16
C GLY A 26 8.32 35.44 -5.66
N GLY A 27 8.49 34.17 -5.33
CA GLY A 27 9.78 33.55 -5.01
C GLY A 27 10.65 33.36 -6.26
N LYS A 28 11.91 33.02 -6.05
CA LYS A 28 12.86 32.72 -7.13
C LYS A 28 12.77 31.26 -7.55
N GLY A 29 13.07 30.98 -8.83
CA GLY A 29 13.34 29.63 -9.32
C GLY A 29 14.54 29.01 -8.61
N GLN A 30 14.52 27.68 -8.47
CA GLN A 30 15.57 26.93 -7.76
C GLN A 30 15.75 25.54 -8.36
N ILE A 31 16.85 24.90 -8.07
CA ILE A 31 17.06 23.47 -8.34
C ILE A 31 16.41 22.67 -7.23
N VAL A 32 15.70 21.62 -7.61
CA VAL A 32 15.14 20.62 -6.67
C VAL A 32 15.93 19.33 -6.86
N ASP A 33 16.74 18.97 -5.88
CA ASP A 33 17.43 17.69 -5.81
C ASP A 33 16.58 16.72 -4.96
N SER A 34 16.22 15.56 -5.52
CA SER A 34 15.40 14.55 -4.86
C SER A 34 16.07 13.18 -5.00
N ALA A 35 17.05 12.94 -4.15
CA ALA A 35 17.73 11.65 -4.11
C ALA A 35 16.86 10.56 -3.47
N MET A 36 16.83 9.37 -4.09
CA MET A 36 16.12 8.20 -3.56
C MET A 36 16.58 7.81 -2.13
N SER A 37 17.88 7.95 -1.87
CA SER A 37 18.48 7.67 -0.55
C SER A 37 17.89 8.54 0.55
N ASP A 38 17.72 9.82 0.27
CA ASP A 38 17.20 10.80 1.24
C ASP A 38 15.71 10.57 1.50
N GLY A 39 14.96 10.34 0.42
CA GLY A 39 13.54 10.01 0.51
C GLY A 39 13.29 8.68 1.23
N ALA A 40 14.10 7.65 0.97
CA ALA A 40 14.02 6.37 1.68
C ALA A 40 14.33 6.53 3.18
N ALA A 41 15.35 7.33 3.54
CA ALA A 41 15.66 7.63 4.92
C ALA A 41 14.50 8.39 5.61
N LEU A 42 13.88 9.34 4.92
CA LEU A 42 12.72 10.10 5.42
C LEU A 42 11.51 9.17 5.68
N ILE A 43 11.22 8.23 4.79
CA ILE A 43 10.17 7.23 4.97
C ILE A 43 10.45 6.37 6.22
N GLY A 44 11.71 6.07 6.49
CA GLY A 44 12.15 5.35 7.69
C GLY A 44 12.10 6.13 9.00
N ALA A 45 11.71 7.40 9.00
CA ALA A 45 11.78 8.27 10.18
C ALA A 45 11.08 7.69 11.43
N LEU A 46 9.92 7.04 11.25
CA LEU A 46 9.23 6.37 12.36
C LEU A 46 10.09 5.27 12.99
N THR A 47 10.73 4.43 12.17
CA THR A 47 11.59 3.34 12.65
C THR A 47 12.79 3.89 13.43
N TYR A 48 13.42 4.95 12.94
CA TYR A 48 14.50 5.64 13.69
C TYR A 48 14.01 6.22 15.02
N GLY A 49 12.81 6.81 15.05
CA GLY A 49 12.21 7.31 16.28
C GLY A 49 11.91 6.20 17.28
N LEU A 50 11.32 5.10 16.85
CA LEU A 50 11.05 3.92 17.68
C LEU A 50 12.35 3.30 18.22
N ARG A 51 13.39 3.20 17.38
CA ARG A 51 14.71 2.72 17.81
C ARG A 51 15.33 3.62 18.87
N ALA A 52 15.29 4.93 18.70
CA ALA A 52 15.79 5.88 19.70
C ALA A 52 15.04 5.78 21.03
N ALA A 53 13.75 5.45 20.99
CA ALA A 53 12.92 5.20 22.18
C ALA A 53 13.12 3.80 22.79
N GLY A 54 13.96 2.94 22.22
CA GLY A 54 14.15 1.56 22.68
C GLY A 54 13.00 0.61 22.34
N LEU A 55 12.09 1.03 21.44
CA LEU A 55 10.89 0.29 21.03
C LEU A 55 11.07 -0.46 19.69
N TRP A 56 12.24 -0.40 19.09
CA TRP A 56 12.58 -1.10 17.86
C TRP A 56 13.90 -1.87 18.00
N LYS A 57 13.89 -3.14 17.62
CA LYS A 57 15.05 -4.02 17.57
C LYS A 57 15.47 -4.22 16.11
N ASP A 58 16.77 -4.17 15.83
CA ASP A 58 17.36 -4.47 14.51
C ASP A 58 17.41 -5.98 14.25
N GLN A 59 16.25 -6.63 14.37
CA GLN A 59 16.06 -8.05 14.16
C GLN A 59 14.73 -8.26 13.46
N ARG A 60 14.69 -9.12 12.45
CA ARG A 60 13.47 -9.46 11.73
C ARG A 60 12.43 -10.10 12.64
N GLU A 61 11.16 -9.83 12.36
CA GLU A 61 10.02 -10.45 13.06
C GLU A 61 10.11 -10.31 14.59
N SER A 62 10.55 -9.13 15.05
CA SER A 62 10.76 -8.85 16.48
C SER A 62 10.08 -7.55 16.95
N ASN A 63 9.37 -6.89 16.05
CA ASN A 63 8.74 -5.61 16.29
C ASN A 63 7.25 -5.66 15.93
N LEU A 64 6.50 -4.68 16.41
CA LEU A 64 5.03 -4.63 16.20
C LEU A 64 4.63 -4.66 14.73
N LEU A 65 5.39 -4.00 13.83
CA LEU A 65 5.01 -3.79 12.45
C LEU A 65 5.82 -4.60 11.43
N ASP A 66 6.64 -5.55 11.89
CA ASP A 66 7.50 -6.36 11.01
C ASP A 66 7.19 -7.86 11.05
N GLY A 67 6.05 -8.24 11.65
CA GLY A 67 5.63 -9.63 11.82
C GLY A 67 5.99 -10.22 13.20
N GLY A 68 6.58 -9.42 14.10
CA GLY A 68 6.88 -9.84 15.48
C GLY A 68 5.67 -9.83 16.42
N SER A 69 4.50 -9.40 15.95
CA SER A 69 3.24 -9.45 16.70
C SER A 69 2.29 -10.44 16.08
N GLU A 70 1.66 -11.26 16.92
CA GLU A 70 0.66 -12.25 16.53
C GLU A 70 -0.58 -11.61 15.88
N THR A 71 -0.85 -10.35 16.17
CA THR A 71 -2.00 -9.60 15.61
C THR A 71 -1.61 -8.71 14.42
N TYR A 72 -0.35 -8.80 13.95
CA TYR A 72 0.14 -8.08 12.79
C TYR A 72 1.03 -8.96 11.92
N GLY A 73 0.43 -9.63 10.95
CA GLY A 73 1.15 -10.58 10.11
C GLY A 73 0.32 -11.21 9.00
N ILE A 74 0.92 -12.16 8.32
CA ILE A 74 0.30 -12.90 7.21
C ILE A 74 0.19 -14.37 7.61
N TYR A 75 -1.02 -14.94 7.46
CA TYR A 75 -1.33 -16.30 7.87
C TYR A 75 -1.84 -17.13 6.69
N ARG A 76 -1.34 -18.37 6.59
CA ARG A 76 -1.70 -19.29 5.51
C ARG A 76 -3.02 -20.00 5.83
N CYS A 77 -3.93 -20.01 4.86
CA CYS A 77 -5.23 -20.67 4.92
C CYS A 77 -5.17 -22.12 4.41
N SER A 78 -6.30 -22.87 4.53
CA SER A 78 -6.41 -24.26 4.11
C SER A 78 -6.21 -24.49 2.62
N ASP A 79 -6.55 -23.51 1.79
CA ASP A 79 -6.39 -23.51 0.32
C ASP A 79 -4.99 -23.11 -0.14
N GLY A 80 -4.07 -22.87 0.78
CA GLY A 80 -2.71 -22.43 0.50
C GLY A 80 -2.57 -20.94 0.20
N ARG A 81 -3.68 -20.20 0.13
CA ARG A 81 -3.72 -18.73 0.03
C ARG A 81 -3.53 -18.10 1.42
N PHE A 82 -3.56 -16.77 1.50
CA PHE A 82 -3.21 -16.05 2.72
C PHE A 82 -4.25 -15.00 3.09
N VAL A 83 -4.38 -14.75 4.39
CA VAL A 83 -5.00 -13.56 4.95
C VAL A 83 -3.96 -12.71 5.66
N ALA A 84 -4.12 -11.39 5.59
CA ALA A 84 -3.36 -10.43 6.37
C ALA A 84 -4.18 -10.02 7.58
N ILE A 85 -3.54 -9.96 8.75
CA ILE A 85 -4.08 -9.44 10.00
C ILE A 85 -3.33 -8.16 10.35
N GLY A 86 -4.05 -7.10 10.73
CA GLY A 86 -3.49 -5.80 11.10
C GLY A 86 -4.17 -5.20 12.33
N ALA A 87 -4.54 -6.03 13.31
CA ALA A 87 -5.24 -5.63 14.52
C ALA A 87 -4.26 -5.13 15.59
N ILE A 88 -3.87 -3.85 15.51
CA ILE A 88 -2.89 -3.25 16.44
C ILE A 88 -3.59 -2.75 17.70
N GLU A 89 -4.69 -2.02 17.54
CA GLU A 89 -5.41 -1.41 18.65
C GLU A 89 -6.28 -2.45 19.38
N ARG A 90 -6.44 -2.23 20.68
CA ARG A 90 -7.10 -3.18 21.60
C ARG A 90 -8.51 -3.60 21.11
N GLN A 91 -9.33 -2.66 20.64
CA GLN A 91 -10.67 -2.96 20.15
C GLN A 91 -10.66 -3.86 18.91
N PHE A 92 -9.67 -3.72 18.04
CA PHE A 92 -9.51 -4.56 16.84
C PHE A 92 -9.00 -5.96 17.21
N GLN A 93 -8.10 -6.05 18.20
CA GLN A 93 -7.65 -7.33 18.75
C GLN A 93 -8.82 -8.09 19.41
N GLU A 94 -9.66 -7.41 20.19
CA GLU A 94 -10.86 -8.02 20.80
C GLU A 94 -11.81 -8.56 19.71
N ALA A 95 -12.04 -7.82 18.63
CA ALA A 95 -12.84 -8.27 17.50
C ALA A 95 -12.19 -9.45 16.76
N LEU A 96 -10.88 -9.43 16.56
CA LEU A 96 -10.11 -10.51 15.93
C LEU A 96 -10.22 -11.80 16.75
N PHE A 97 -9.86 -11.77 18.04
CA PHE A 97 -9.87 -12.95 18.90
C PHE A 97 -11.29 -13.53 19.08
N LYS A 98 -12.31 -12.68 19.16
CA LYS A 98 -13.70 -13.10 19.15
C LYS A 98 -14.07 -13.83 17.85
N GLY A 99 -13.66 -13.29 16.68
CA GLY A 99 -13.93 -13.91 15.38
C GLY A 99 -13.19 -15.23 15.18
N LEU A 100 -11.99 -15.37 15.75
CA LEU A 100 -11.22 -16.61 15.74
C LEU A 100 -11.67 -17.62 16.80
N ALA A 101 -12.58 -17.27 17.71
CA ALA A 101 -12.95 -18.05 18.91
C ALA A 101 -11.74 -18.39 19.80
N LEU A 102 -10.76 -17.48 19.86
CA LEU A 102 -9.56 -17.57 20.68
C LEU A 102 -9.61 -16.57 21.83
N ARG A 103 -8.73 -16.77 22.82
CA ARG A 103 -8.55 -15.81 23.91
C ARG A 103 -7.56 -14.71 23.49
N PRO A 104 -7.75 -13.47 23.96
CA PRO A 104 -6.74 -12.44 23.80
C PRO A 104 -5.37 -12.92 24.32
N GLY A 105 -4.32 -12.73 23.51
CA GLY A 105 -2.97 -13.19 23.84
C GLY A 105 -2.69 -14.66 23.53
N SER A 106 -3.57 -15.34 22.75
CA SER A 106 -3.24 -16.64 22.15
C SER A 106 -1.99 -16.50 21.29
N ASP A 107 -1.14 -17.52 21.31
CA ASP A 107 0.13 -17.48 20.60
C ASP A 107 -0.03 -17.52 19.06
N PRO A 108 0.99 -17.12 18.32
CA PRO A 108 0.94 -17.10 16.86
C PRO A 108 0.60 -18.47 16.23
N GLU A 109 1.01 -19.59 16.85
CA GLU A 109 0.77 -20.92 16.30
C GLU A 109 -0.71 -21.36 16.52
N GLU A 110 -1.35 -20.94 17.62
CA GLU A 110 -2.78 -21.14 17.83
C GLU A 110 -3.58 -20.39 16.76
N ILE A 111 -3.24 -19.11 16.50
CA ILE A 111 -3.86 -18.31 15.44
C ILE A 111 -3.67 -18.99 14.08
N ALA A 112 -2.43 -19.37 13.75
CA ALA A 112 -2.11 -20.04 12.50
C ALA A 112 -2.88 -21.36 12.32
N THR A 113 -3.08 -22.12 13.40
CA THR A 113 -3.84 -23.37 13.38
C THR A 113 -5.31 -23.11 13.09
N VAL A 114 -5.92 -22.11 13.71
CA VAL A 114 -7.31 -21.72 13.45
C VAL A 114 -7.46 -21.22 12.03
N ILE A 115 -6.56 -20.34 11.55
CA ILE A 115 -6.62 -19.80 10.18
C ILE A 115 -6.49 -20.91 9.13
N ARG A 116 -5.70 -21.95 9.37
CA ARG A 116 -5.58 -23.13 8.49
C ARG A 116 -6.86 -23.97 8.39
N SER A 117 -7.87 -23.74 9.22
CA SER A 117 -9.12 -24.51 9.21
C SER A 117 -10.10 -24.11 8.11
N ARG A 118 -9.92 -22.94 7.48
CA ARG A 118 -10.80 -22.42 6.41
C ARG A 118 -9.97 -21.88 5.25
N THR A 119 -10.63 -21.70 4.11
CA THR A 119 -10.07 -21.02 2.94
C THR A 119 -9.92 -19.51 3.18
N ARG A 120 -9.10 -18.85 2.37
CA ARG A 120 -8.93 -17.39 2.40
C ARG A 120 -10.27 -16.66 2.25
N ASP A 121 -11.08 -17.09 1.29
CA ASP A 121 -12.33 -16.41 0.96
C ASP A 121 -13.40 -16.64 2.02
N GLU A 122 -13.42 -17.82 2.66
CA GLU A 122 -14.27 -18.06 3.84
C GLU A 122 -13.89 -17.15 5.01
N TRP A 123 -12.59 -16.93 5.26
CA TRP A 123 -12.15 -15.98 6.28
C TRP A 123 -12.48 -14.54 5.92
N ALA A 124 -12.30 -14.15 4.67
CA ALA A 124 -12.67 -12.82 4.18
C ALA A 124 -14.17 -12.55 4.38
N ALA A 125 -15.03 -13.53 4.06
CA ALA A 125 -16.46 -13.43 4.28
C ALA A 125 -16.83 -13.42 5.78
N HIS A 126 -16.16 -14.23 6.60
CA HIS A 126 -16.39 -14.32 8.04
C HIS A 126 -16.11 -13.00 8.76
N PHE A 127 -15.04 -12.29 8.36
CA PHE A 127 -14.65 -11.03 8.96
C PHE A 127 -15.25 -9.79 8.25
N ALA A 128 -16.01 -9.98 7.17
CA ALA A 128 -16.65 -8.87 6.45
C ALA A 128 -17.55 -8.05 7.38
N GLY A 129 -17.39 -6.73 7.37
CA GLY A 129 -18.17 -5.81 8.19
C GLY A 129 -17.82 -5.82 9.68
N THR A 130 -16.71 -6.45 10.06
CA THR A 130 -16.15 -6.38 11.43
C THR A 130 -14.92 -5.48 11.49
N ASP A 131 -14.56 -5.05 12.68
CA ASP A 131 -13.34 -4.26 12.93
C ASP A 131 -12.12 -5.14 13.28
N ALA A 132 -12.12 -6.42 12.87
CA ALA A 132 -11.03 -7.35 13.17
C ALA A 132 -9.74 -7.11 12.38
N CYS A 133 -9.75 -6.20 11.43
CA CYS A 133 -8.62 -5.86 10.55
C CYS A 133 -8.03 -7.09 9.83
N VAL A 134 -8.90 -7.98 9.34
CA VAL A 134 -8.53 -9.15 8.53
C VAL A 134 -8.91 -8.91 7.08
N ALA A 135 -7.96 -9.12 6.17
CA ALA A 135 -8.17 -8.94 4.74
C ALA A 135 -7.55 -10.10 3.93
N PRO A 136 -8.14 -10.48 2.78
CA PRO A 136 -7.52 -11.45 1.89
C PRO A 136 -6.25 -10.86 1.26
N VAL A 137 -5.18 -11.64 1.17
CA VAL A 137 -4.03 -11.32 0.33
C VAL A 137 -4.38 -11.71 -1.11
N LEU A 138 -4.45 -10.71 -1.98
CA LEU A 138 -4.83 -10.85 -3.37
C LEU A 138 -3.58 -10.91 -4.26
N ASP A 139 -3.62 -11.68 -5.32
CA ASP A 139 -2.63 -11.60 -6.38
C ASP A 139 -2.93 -10.44 -7.36
N LEU A 140 -2.07 -10.26 -8.36
CA LEU A 140 -2.19 -9.15 -9.32
C LEU A 140 -3.39 -9.31 -10.26
N GLU A 141 -3.89 -10.53 -10.48
CA GLU A 141 -5.07 -10.80 -11.31
C GLU A 141 -6.35 -10.57 -10.50
N GLU A 142 -6.34 -10.92 -9.23
CA GLU A 142 -7.48 -10.78 -8.32
C GLU A 142 -7.72 -9.31 -7.89
N ALA A 143 -6.64 -8.55 -7.69
CA ALA A 143 -6.74 -7.19 -7.14
C ALA A 143 -7.64 -6.25 -7.97
N PRO A 144 -7.61 -6.21 -9.32
CA PRO A 144 -8.51 -5.38 -10.12
C PRO A 144 -9.99 -5.80 -9.98
N LEU A 145 -10.24 -7.07 -9.71
CA LEU A 145 -11.58 -7.67 -9.65
C LEU A 145 -12.18 -7.64 -8.23
N HIS A 146 -11.43 -7.24 -7.23
CA HIS A 146 -11.93 -7.15 -5.86
C HIS A 146 -13.05 -6.11 -5.75
N PRO A 147 -14.21 -6.42 -5.10
CA PRO A 147 -15.36 -5.53 -5.03
C PRO A 147 -15.06 -4.11 -4.57
N HIS A 148 -14.20 -3.96 -3.58
CA HIS A 148 -13.75 -2.64 -3.10
C HIS A 148 -13.02 -1.85 -4.21
N ASN A 149 -12.12 -2.50 -4.95
CA ASN A 149 -11.34 -1.86 -6.00
C ASN A 149 -12.21 -1.51 -7.21
N ILE A 150 -13.20 -2.36 -7.54
CA ILE A 150 -14.21 -2.07 -8.56
C ILE A 150 -15.04 -0.86 -8.15
N ALA A 151 -15.60 -0.85 -6.94
CA ALA A 151 -16.40 0.27 -6.42
C ALA A 151 -15.62 1.59 -6.41
N ARG A 152 -14.33 1.52 -6.09
CA ARG A 152 -13.43 2.67 -6.13
C ARG A 152 -12.93 3.01 -7.54
N ARG A 153 -13.16 2.17 -8.54
CA ARG A 153 -12.52 2.31 -9.87
C ARG A 153 -11.01 2.51 -9.71
N ALA A 154 -10.39 1.63 -8.92
CA ALA A 154 -8.97 1.73 -8.59
C ALA A 154 -8.06 1.30 -9.74
N PHE A 155 -8.62 0.59 -10.73
CA PHE A 155 -7.93 0.13 -11.93
C PHE A 155 -8.67 0.58 -13.19
N VAL A 156 -7.95 0.69 -14.28
CA VAL A 156 -8.45 0.92 -15.64
C VAL A 156 -7.97 -0.22 -16.54
N ASP A 157 -8.82 -0.62 -17.47
CA ASP A 157 -8.44 -1.52 -18.54
C ASP A 157 -7.93 -0.71 -19.73
N LEU A 158 -6.69 -0.90 -20.12
CA LEU A 158 -6.06 -0.31 -21.30
C LEU A 158 -5.75 -1.43 -22.30
N GLU A 159 -6.66 -1.64 -23.24
CA GLU A 159 -6.53 -2.66 -24.30
C GLU A 159 -6.27 -4.08 -23.76
N GLY A 160 -6.99 -4.47 -22.71
CA GLY A 160 -6.88 -5.79 -22.07
C GLY A 160 -5.82 -5.87 -20.96
N VAL A 161 -5.14 -4.77 -20.64
CA VAL A 161 -4.16 -4.70 -19.55
C VAL A 161 -4.72 -3.85 -18.41
N PHE A 162 -4.97 -4.47 -17.26
CA PHE A 162 -5.35 -3.74 -16.07
C PHE A 162 -4.17 -2.95 -15.51
N GLN A 163 -4.37 -1.65 -15.33
CA GLN A 163 -3.40 -0.74 -14.74
C GLN A 163 -4.03 0.08 -13.62
N PRO A 164 -3.25 0.54 -12.62
CA PRO A 164 -3.76 1.45 -11.61
C PRO A 164 -4.34 2.72 -12.24
N ALA A 165 -5.52 3.13 -11.79
CA ALA A 165 -6.13 4.38 -12.21
C ALA A 165 -5.34 5.58 -11.68
N PRO A 166 -5.37 6.74 -12.36
CA PRO A 166 -4.73 7.95 -11.88
C PRO A 166 -5.18 8.35 -10.48
N ALA A 167 -4.22 8.78 -9.66
CA ALA A 167 -4.41 9.24 -8.29
C ALA A 167 -3.52 10.48 -8.02
N PRO A 168 -3.86 11.31 -7.00
CA PRO A 168 -5.06 11.28 -6.15
C PRO A 168 -6.33 11.72 -6.90
N ARG A 169 -7.50 11.47 -6.30
CA ARG A 169 -8.78 11.90 -6.86
C ARG A 169 -9.16 13.29 -6.36
N TYR A 170 -9.61 14.12 -7.26
CA TYR A 170 -10.04 15.48 -6.96
C TYR A 170 -11.57 15.61 -7.13
N SER A 171 -12.20 16.44 -6.33
CA SER A 171 -13.64 16.69 -6.41
C SER A 171 -14.05 17.58 -7.58
N VAL A 172 -13.11 18.38 -8.13
CA VAL A 172 -13.35 19.32 -9.22
C VAL A 172 -12.54 19.01 -10.46
N THR A 173 -11.23 18.74 -10.30
CA THR A 173 -10.34 18.43 -11.42
C THR A 173 -10.50 16.98 -11.85
N HIS A 174 -10.84 16.76 -13.11
CA HIS A 174 -10.90 15.42 -13.69
C HIS A 174 -9.52 15.02 -14.20
N LEU A 175 -9.05 13.87 -13.70
CA LEU A 175 -7.81 13.28 -14.21
C LEU A 175 -8.07 12.63 -15.57
N VAL A 176 -7.15 12.83 -16.51
CA VAL A 176 -7.23 12.20 -17.84
C VAL A 176 -6.90 10.71 -17.68
N ARG A 177 -7.69 9.86 -18.36
CA ARG A 177 -7.37 8.44 -18.48
C ARG A 177 -6.05 8.32 -19.25
N PRO A 178 -5.07 7.53 -18.75
CA PRO A 178 -3.84 7.30 -19.50
C PRO A 178 -4.13 6.58 -20.82
N ASP A 179 -3.36 6.92 -21.85
CA ASP A 179 -3.35 6.18 -23.11
C ASP A 179 -2.53 4.89 -22.97
N PRO A 180 -2.80 3.87 -23.79
CA PRO A 180 -1.93 2.71 -23.89
C PRO A 180 -0.48 3.12 -24.24
N PRO A 181 0.53 2.32 -23.87
CA PRO A 181 1.90 2.56 -24.29
C PRO A 181 1.99 2.66 -25.82
N ARG A 182 2.72 3.64 -26.30
CA ARG A 182 2.97 3.82 -27.72
C ARG A 182 4.08 2.88 -28.19
N GLU A 183 4.04 2.48 -29.48
CA GLU A 183 5.15 1.78 -30.08
C GLU A 183 6.38 2.70 -30.23
N GLU A 184 7.56 2.10 -30.24
CA GLU A 184 8.81 2.84 -30.37
C GLU A 184 8.82 3.68 -31.69
N GLY A 185 9.02 4.98 -31.55
CA GLY A 185 9.05 5.93 -32.68
C GLY A 185 7.69 6.34 -33.23
N GLN A 186 6.57 5.85 -32.71
CA GLN A 186 5.22 6.15 -33.20
C GLN A 186 4.91 7.66 -33.24
N ASP A 187 5.38 8.43 -32.24
CA ASP A 187 5.10 9.87 -32.14
C ASP A 187 6.21 10.75 -32.75
N ARG A 188 7.19 10.14 -33.43
CA ARG A 188 8.37 10.86 -33.95
C ARG A 188 8.02 12.04 -34.84
N GLU A 189 7.13 11.82 -35.80
CA GLU A 189 6.78 12.88 -36.77
C GLU A 189 6.01 14.01 -36.10
N MET A 190 5.13 13.69 -35.16
CA MET A 190 4.37 14.67 -34.37
C MET A 190 5.32 15.52 -33.52
N VAL A 191 6.23 14.90 -32.77
CA VAL A 191 7.17 15.61 -31.90
C VAL A 191 8.17 16.47 -32.70
N LEU A 192 8.64 15.97 -33.85
CA LEU A 192 9.58 16.74 -34.70
C LEU A 192 8.89 17.84 -35.50
N GLY A 193 7.58 17.72 -35.78
CA GLY A 193 6.81 18.74 -36.47
C GLY A 193 6.48 19.95 -35.60
N ASP A 194 6.50 19.79 -34.28
CA ASP A 194 6.27 20.88 -33.30
C ASP A 194 7.56 21.64 -32.88
N LEU A 195 8.73 21.22 -33.36
CA LEU A 195 10.04 21.87 -33.13
C LEU A 195 10.40 22.81 -34.26
#